data_67bb7b8e4b58be2243c7174e19673acf
#
_entry.id   67bb7b8e4b58be2243c7174e19673acf
#
_cell.length_a   1.000
_cell.length_b   1.000
_cell.length_c   1.000
_cell.angle_alpha   90.00
_cell.angle_beta   90.00
_cell.angle_gamma   90.00
#
_symmetry.space_group_name_H-M   'P 1'
#
loop_
_entity.id
_entity.type
_entity.pdbx_description
1 polymer ?
#
loop_
_entity_poly.entity_id
_entity_poly.type
_entity_poly.pdbx_seq_one_letter_code
_entity_poly.pdbx_strand_id
1 'polypeptide(L)'
;MKRYLFLVVAALCMASCEEVKEDILMDVPVIEFEESEITIGAEGAEELIIPLKSTGVDDVFIVYRGGTDENWNVDSESGDLTPKEPWIEIVRVINDYDDTTRALRQWESAVVVRIKANEGHAARQAIIEARSFTKSDQLTIIQLAE
;
A
#
# COMPACT_ATOMS: atom_id res chain seq x y z
N MET A 1 -5.30 -54.69 32.51
CA MET A 1 -4.24 -54.05 31.68
C MET A 1 -4.71 -53.47 30.34
N LYS A 2 -5.80 -53.93 29.72
CA LYS A 2 -6.26 -53.40 28.42
C LYS A 2 -6.95 -52.02 28.49
N ARG A 3 -7.40 -51.55 29.65
CA ARG A 3 -8.11 -50.24 29.80
C ARG A 3 -7.18 -49.03 29.90
N TYR A 4 -5.93 -49.22 30.30
CA TYR A 4 -4.97 -48.09 30.42
C TYR A 4 -4.29 -47.76 29.08
N LEU A 5 -4.23 -48.73 28.16
CA LEU A 5 -3.64 -48.50 26.85
C LEU A 5 -4.47 -47.54 26.01
N PHE A 6 -5.79 -47.58 26.15
CA PHE A 6 -6.69 -46.67 25.43
C PHE A 6 -6.60 -45.21 25.90
N LEU A 7 -6.36 -45.00 27.20
CA LEU A 7 -6.21 -43.65 27.75
C LEU A 7 -4.88 -43.00 27.35
N VAL A 8 -3.82 -43.78 27.21
CA VAL A 8 -2.50 -43.26 26.78
C VAL A 8 -2.51 -42.88 25.30
N VAL A 9 -3.23 -43.64 24.44
CA VAL A 9 -3.36 -43.34 23.02
C VAL A 9 -4.24 -42.09 22.81
N ALA A 10 -5.30 -41.93 23.62
CA ALA A 10 -6.16 -40.72 23.53
C ALA A 10 -5.42 -39.47 24.03
N ALA A 11 -4.54 -39.56 25.01
CA ALA A 11 -3.74 -38.42 25.47
C ALA A 11 -2.65 -38.00 24.46
N LEU A 12 -2.08 -38.95 23.71
CA LEU A 12 -1.10 -38.66 22.67
C LEU A 12 -1.73 -37.99 21.42
N CYS A 13 -2.99 -38.27 21.14
CA CYS A 13 -3.71 -37.61 20.02
C CYS A 13 -4.09 -36.18 20.33
N MET A 14 -4.16 -35.76 21.59
CA MET A 14 -4.51 -34.40 21.97
C MET A 14 -3.31 -33.44 22.00
N ALA A 15 -2.09 -33.98 22.14
CA ALA A 15 -0.88 -33.17 22.18
C ALA A 15 -0.34 -32.79 20.79
N SER A 16 -0.86 -33.40 19.71
CA SER A 16 -0.38 -33.12 18.34
C SER A 16 -1.23 -32.08 17.60
N CYS A 17 -2.27 -31.52 18.23
CA CYS A 17 -3.14 -30.53 17.59
C CYS A 17 -2.79 -29.06 17.90
N GLU A 18 -1.83 -28.79 18.79
CA GLU A 18 -1.48 -27.41 19.13
C GLU A 18 -0.37 -26.82 18.27
N GLU A 19 0.50 -27.63 17.70
CA GLU A 19 1.58 -27.11 16.82
C GLU A 19 1.12 -26.77 15.39
N VAL A 20 -0.06 -27.23 14.96
CA VAL A 20 -0.55 -26.99 13.60
C VAL A 20 -1.32 -25.67 13.48
N LYS A 21 -1.59 -24.96 14.58
CA LYS A 21 -2.36 -23.71 14.53
C LYS A 21 -1.52 -22.46 14.30
N GLU A 22 -0.22 -22.50 14.53
CA GLU A 22 0.63 -21.34 14.27
C GLU A 22 1.11 -21.26 12.82
N ASP A 23 1.26 -22.40 12.13
CA ASP A 23 1.68 -22.41 10.73
C ASP A 23 0.55 -22.18 9.70
N ILE A 24 -0.71 -22.08 10.14
CA ILE A 24 -1.87 -21.81 9.27
C ILE A 24 -2.35 -20.36 9.41
N LEU A 25 -1.75 -19.53 10.22
CA LEU A 25 -1.84 -18.10 10.09
C LEU A 25 -1.03 -17.71 8.84
N MET A 26 -1.56 -18.15 7.69
CA MET A 26 -1.11 -17.71 6.38
C MET A 26 -0.93 -16.20 6.46
N ASP A 27 0.26 -15.80 6.25
CA ASP A 27 0.67 -14.43 6.07
C ASP A 27 -0.36 -13.71 5.20
N VAL A 28 -1.24 -12.97 5.83
CA VAL A 28 -2.19 -12.15 5.10
C VAL A 28 -1.39 -11.03 4.48
N PRO A 29 -1.50 -10.78 3.17
CA PRO A 29 -0.84 -9.64 2.55
C PRO A 29 -1.16 -8.36 3.33
N VAL A 30 -0.11 -7.60 3.63
CA VAL A 30 -0.21 -6.31 4.32
C VAL A 30 0.25 -5.23 3.36
N ILE A 31 -0.49 -4.15 3.31
CA ILE A 31 -0.12 -2.88 2.69
C ILE A 31 -0.79 -1.80 3.52
N GLU A 32 -0.01 -0.92 4.13
CA GLU A 32 -0.52 0.09 5.05
C GLU A 32 0.41 1.30 5.06
N PHE A 33 -0.10 2.45 4.65
CA PHE A 33 0.58 3.72 4.82
C PHE A 33 0.62 4.11 6.30
N GLU A 34 1.70 4.74 6.74
CA GLU A 34 1.81 5.22 8.12
C GLU A 34 0.85 6.39 8.39
N GLU A 35 0.53 7.15 7.35
CA GLU A 35 -0.40 8.26 7.40
C GLU A 35 -1.50 8.08 6.35
N SER A 36 -2.69 8.58 6.61
CA SER A 36 -3.79 8.55 5.65
C SER A 36 -3.86 9.81 4.78
N GLU A 37 -3.19 10.89 5.22
CA GLU A 37 -3.18 12.18 4.53
C GLU A 37 -1.87 12.91 4.79
N ILE A 38 -1.32 13.53 3.75
CA ILE A 38 -0.17 14.43 3.84
C ILE A 38 -0.54 15.76 3.18
N THR A 39 -0.32 16.86 3.88
CA THR A 39 -0.47 18.21 3.34
C THR A 39 0.91 18.81 3.06
N ILE A 40 1.12 19.34 1.85
CA ILE A 40 2.36 19.98 1.43
C ILE A 40 2.11 21.42 0.99
N GLY A 41 3.16 22.24 1.03
CA GLY A 41 3.11 23.62 0.55
C GLY A 41 2.97 23.74 -0.97
N ALA A 42 2.74 24.94 -1.42
CA ALA A 42 2.60 25.26 -2.86
C ALA A 42 3.91 24.98 -3.64
N GLU A 43 5.06 25.09 -3.02
CA GLU A 43 6.39 24.86 -3.62
C GLU A 43 6.60 23.46 -4.16
N GLY A 44 5.79 22.49 -3.67
CA GLY A 44 5.94 21.08 -4.04
C GLY A 44 7.13 20.40 -3.35
N ALA A 45 7.57 19.28 -3.92
CA ALA A 45 8.69 18.50 -3.42
C ALA A 45 9.40 17.75 -4.54
N GLU A 46 10.74 17.83 -4.60
CA GLU A 46 11.54 17.05 -5.57
C GLU A 46 11.58 15.56 -5.24
N GLU A 47 11.66 15.23 -3.96
CA GLU A 47 11.54 13.87 -3.45
C GLU A 47 10.77 13.91 -2.12
N LEU A 48 9.55 13.37 -2.12
CA LEU A 48 8.79 13.09 -0.92
C LEU A 48 8.80 11.58 -0.69
N ILE A 49 9.38 11.16 0.42
CA ILE A 49 9.44 9.75 0.80
C ILE A 49 8.24 9.44 1.68
N ILE A 50 7.40 8.53 1.24
CA ILE A 50 6.16 8.13 1.90
C ILE A 50 6.34 6.71 2.42
N PRO A 51 6.54 6.53 3.74
CA PRO A 51 6.75 5.21 4.30
C PRO A 51 5.45 4.40 4.34
N LEU A 52 5.58 3.10 4.15
CA LEU A 52 4.51 2.14 4.31
C LEU A 52 5.04 0.79 4.78
N LYS A 53 4.19 0.04 5.44
CA LYS A 53 4.43 -1.36 5.79
C LYS A 53 3.81 -2.26 4.73
N SER A 54 4.57 -3.21 4.23
CA SER A 54 4.05 -4.11 3.20
C SER A 54 4.66 -5.51 3.26
N THR A 55 3.98 -6.47 2.68
CA THR A 55 4.53 -7.80 2.35
C THR A 55 5.12 -7.84 0.94
N GLY A 56 5.30 -6.69 0.34
CA GLY A 56 5.75 -6.44 -1.03
C GLY A 56 4.79 -5.49 -1.72
N VAL A 57 5.33 -4.50 -2.43
CA VAL A 57 4.52 -3.54 -3.21
C VAL A 57 4.54 -4.00 -4.67
N ASP A 58 3.40 -4.42 -5.18
CA ASP A 58 3.27 -4.88 -6.56
C ASP A 58 3.06 -3.71 -7.53
N ASP A 59 2.14 -2.81 -7.16
CA ASP A 59 1.77 -1.66 -7.97
C ASP A 59 1.52 -0.41 -7.14
N VAL A 60 1.77 0.75 -7.72
CA VAL A 60 1.42 2.06 -7.15
C VAL A 60 0.75 2.91 -8.23
N PHE A 61 -0.38 3.50 -7.89
CA PHE A 61 -1.18 4.32 -8.79
C PHE A 61 -1.40 5.71 -8.21
N ILE A 62 -1.58 6.69 -9.09
CA ILE A 62 -2.02 8.03 -8.72
C ILE A 62 -3.44 8.23 -9.25
N VAL A 63 -4.36 8.51 -8.34
CA VAL A 63 -5.74 8.85 -8.66
C VAL A 63 -5.96 10.31 -8.32
N TYR A 64 -6.14 11.12 -9.34
CA TYR A 64 -6.39 12.54 -9.15
C TYR A 64 -7.83 12.80 -8.72
N ARG A 65 -8.02 13.77 -7.84
CA ARG A 65 -9.34 14.18 -7.37
C ARG A 65 -9.63 15.63 -7.78
N GLY A 66 -10.83 15.85 -8.25
CA GLY A 66 -11.33 17.17 -8.68
C GLY A 66 -11.02 17.50 -10.13
N GLY A 67 -11.74 18.46 -10.67
CA GLY A 67 -11.54 19.01 -12.00
C GLY A 67 -12.30 18.27 -13.10
N THR A 68 -13.29 18.96 -13.65
CA THR A 68 -13.98 18.59 -14.90
C THR A 68 -13.81 19.70 -15.94
N ASP A 69 -12.77 20.50 -15.78
CA ASP A 69 -12.47 21.60 -16.68
C ASP A 69 -11.70 21.12 -17.93
N GLU A 70 -11.40 22.02 -18.83
CA GLU A 70 -10.71 21.75 -20.10
C GLU A 70 -9.28 21.21 -19.93
N ASN A 71 -8.76 21.17 -18.69
CA ASN A 71 -7.41 20.77 -18.37
C ASN A 71 -7.29 19.29 -17.99
N TRP A 72 -8.35 18.52 -18.15
CA TRP A 72 -8.38 17.10 -17.85
C TRP A 72 -8.53 16.26 -19.10
N ASN A 73 -7.86 15.13 -19.11
CA ASN A 73 -8.08 14.08 -20.08
C ASN A 73 -9.03 13.04 -19.47
N VAL A 74 -9.93 12.54 -20.29
CA VAL A 74 -10.78 11.40 -19.93
C VAL A 74 -10.25 10.20 -20.67
N ASP A 75 -9.86 9.16 -19.96
CA ASP A 75 -9.58 7.89 -20.58
C ASP A 75 -10.87 7.30 -21.15
N SER A 76 -10.87 6.97 -22.43
CA SER A 76 -12.09 6.53 -23.13
C SER A 76 -12.53 5.12 -22.78
N GLU A 77 -11.65 4.31 -22.20
CA GLU A 77 -11.94 2.92 -21.83
C GLU A 77 -12.32 2.79 -20.35
N SER A 78 -11.58 3.43 -19.45
CA SER A 78 -11.83 3.38 -18.01
C SER A 78 -12.73 4.50 -17.49
N GLY A 79 -12.82 5.62 -18.21
CA GLY A 79 -13.49 6.83 -17.74
C GLY A 79 -12.68 7.62 -16.71
N ASP A 80 -11.43 7.24 -16.47
CA ASP A 80 -10.57 7.91 -15.51
C ASP A 80 -10.20 9.31 -15.94
N LEU A 81 -10.20 10.23 -14.98
CA LEU A 81 -9.81 11.60 -15.17
C LEU A 81 -8.35 11.80 -14.78
N THR A 82 -7.53 12.27 -15.72
CA THR A 82 -6.14 12.63 -15.44
C THR A 82 -5.87 14.06 -15.89
N PRO A 83 -5.14 14.88 -15.14
CA PRO A 83 -4.75 16.19 -15.58
C PRO A 83 -3.88 16.09 -16.83
N LYS A 84 -4.02 17.01 -17.79
CA LYS A 84 -3.17 17.08 -18.99
C LYS A 84 -1.70 17.22 -18.63
N GLU A 85 -1.42 17.90 -17.52
CA GLU A 85 -0.10 18.03 -16.93
C GLU A 85 -0.09 17.41 -15.54
N PRO A 86 0.28 16.14 -15.41
CA PRO A 86 0.39 15.49 -14.13
C PRO A 86 1.37 16.25 -13.20
N TRP A 87 0.92 16.51 -11.98
CA TRP A 87 1.69 17.28 -11.01
C TRP A 87 2.34 16.39 -9.92
N ILE A 88 1.96 15.12 -9.86
CA ILE A 88 2.63 14.08 -9.07
C ILE A 88 3.21 13.04 -10.02
N GLU A 89 4.43 12.62 -9.74
CA GLU A 89 5.12 11.54 -10.45
C GLU A 89 5.68 10.54 -9.43
N ILE A 90 5.45 9.25 -9.65
CA ILE A 90 6.10 8.20 -8.88
C ILE A 90 7.53 8.05 -9.40
N VAL A 91 8.51 8.41 -8.59
CA VAL A 91 9.92 8.34 -8.96
C VAL A 91 10.44 6.92 -8.82
N ARG A 92 10.14 6.27 -7.69
CA ARG A 92 10.53 4.88 -7.40
C ARG A 92 9.74 4.32 -6.23
N VAL A 93 9.69 3.01 -6.14
CA VAL A 93 9.24 2.27 -4.97
C VAL A 93 10.46 1.64 -4.31
N ILE A 94 10.64 1.92 -3.03
CA ILE A 94 11.64 1.27 -2.20
C ILE A 94 10.95 0.05 -1.59
N ASN A 95 11.45 -1.11 -1.93
CA ASN A 95 10.86 -2.37 -1.52
C ASN A 95 12.01 -3.24 -1.02
N ASP A 96 12.19 -3.32 0.30
CA ASP A 96 13.24 -4.12 0.92
C ASP A 96 12.92 -5.63 0.87
N TYR A 97 12.07 -6.00 -0.06
CA TYR A 97 11.65 -7.36 -0.28
C TYR A 97 12.81 -8.25 -0.73
N ASP A 98 13.09 -9.28 0.07
CA ASP A 98 14.05 -10.33 -0.29
C ASP A 98 13.29 -11.51 -0.95
N ASP A 99 13.37 -11.58 -2.27
CA ASP A 99 12.75 -12.62 -3.09
C ASP A 99 13.28 -14.03 -2.80
N THR A 100 14.34 -14.15 -2.02
CA THR A 100 14.92 -15.46 -1.65
C THR A 100 14.14 -16.18 -0.54
N THR A 101 13.36 -15.45 0.23
CA THR A 101 12.51 -16.01 1.29
C THR A 101 11.06 -15.99 0.81
N ARG A 102 10.50 -17.15 0.52
CA ARG A 102 9.09 -17.29 0.10
C ARG A 102 8.07 -17.06 1.23
N ALA A 103 8.51 -16.66 2.40
CA ALA A 103 7.64 -16.29 3.50
C ALA A 103 7.13 -14.87 3.29
N LEU A 104 5.82 -14.67 3.33
CA LEU A 104 5.22 -13.35 3.40
C LEU A 104 5.66 -12.69 4.70
N ARG A 105 6.67 -11.85 4.62
CA ARG A 105 7.19 -11.09 5.73
C ARG A 105 6.83 -9.63 5.53
N GLN A 106 6.43 -8.96 6.58
CA GLN A 106 6.21 -7.52 6.55
C GLN A 106 7.55 -6.79 6.50
N TRP A 107 7.67 -5.89 5.54
CA TRP A 107 8.85 -5.07 5.29
C TRP A 107 8.53 -3.59 5.44
N GLU A 108 9.54 -2.82 5.80
CA GLU A 108 9.49 -1.37 5.67
C GLU A 108 9.74 -1.03 4.20
N SER A 109 8.75 -0.39 3.59
CA SER A 109 8.78 0.01 2.19
C SER A 109 8.51 1.51 2.08
N ALA A 110 8.75 2.10 0.94
CA ALA A 110 8.40 3.49 0.71
C ALA A 110 8.03 3.75 -0.76
N VAL A 111 7.09 4.66 -0.97
CA VAL A 111 6.83 5.27 -2.27
C VAL A 111 7.52 6.62 -2.30
N VAL A 112 8.37 6.85 -3.29
CA VAL A 112 9.03 8.14 -3.51
C VAL A 112 8.35 8.86 -4.66
N VAL A 113 7.83 10.03 -4.39
CA VAL A 113 7.14 10.84 -5.39
C VAL A 113 7.80 12.21 -5.55
N ARG A 114 7.68 12.76 -6.76
CA ARG A 114 7.96 14.15 -7.07
C ARG A 114 6.67 14.91 -7.20
N ILE A 115 6.59 16.10 -6.64
CA ILE A 115 5.40 16.95 -6.67
C ILE A 115 5.82 18.32 -7.19
N LYS A 116 5.25 18.72 -8.34
CA LYS A 116 5.51 20.02 -8.96
C LYS A 116 4.88 21.14 -8.14
N ALA A 117 5.44 22.34 -8.22
CA ALA A 117 4.85 23.53 -7.60
C ALA A 117 3.40 23.76 -8.07
N ASN A 118 2.59 24.26 -7.16
CA ASN A 118 1.21 24.67 -7.45
C ASN A 118 1.16 26.19 -7.61
N GLU A 119 1.29 26.67 -8.82
CA GLU A 119 1.21 28.08 -9.16
C GLU A 119 -0.24 28.59 -9.26
N GLY A 120 -1.20 27.73 -9.01
CA GLY A 120 -2.62 28.05 -9.04
C GLY A 120 -3.13 28.62 -7.73
N HIS A 121 -4.29 29.26 -7.77
CA HIS A 121 -4.95 29.89 -6.62
C HIS A 121 -5.85 28.92 -5.81
N ALA A 122 -5.84 27.63 -6.13
CA ALA A 122 -6.64 26.63 -5.46
C ALA A 122 -5.79 25.42 -5.04
N ALA A 123 -6.04 24.92 -3.85
CA ALA A 123 -5.45 23.65 -3.42
C ALA A 123 -5.89 22.53 -4.34
N ARG A 124 -5.02 21.54 -4.53
CA ARG A 124 -5.27 20.36 -5.35
C ARG A 124 -5.00 19.09 -4.58
N GLN A 125 -5.63 18.01 -5.01
CA GLN A 125 -5.63 16.76 -4.27
C GLN A 125 -5.40 15.58 -5.22
N ALA A 126 -4.64 14.60 -4.73
CA ALA A 126 -4.52 13.30 -5.37
C ALA A 126 -4.45 12.20 -4.32
N ILE A 127 -4.77 10.98 -4.73
CA ILE A 127 -4.64 9.80 -3.90
C ILE A 127 -3.53 8.94 -4.48
N ILE A 128 -2.62 8.49 -3.64
CA ILE A 128 -1.67 7.43 -3.95
C ILE A 128 -2.26 6.13 -3.43
N GLU A 129 -2.50 5.19 -4.33
CA GLU A 129 -2.94 3.84 -3.98
C GLU A 129 -1.78 2.88 -4.18
N ALA A 130 -1.41 2.15 -3.14
CA ALA A 130 -0.44 1.08 -3.20
C ALA A 130 -1.14 -0.28 -3.06
N ARG A 131 -0.66 -1.27 -3.80
CA ARG A 131 -1.23 -2.63 -3.81
C ARG A 131 -0.18 -3.67 -3.50
N SER A 132 -0.62 -4.68 -2.75
CA SER A 132 0.12 -5.90 -2.44
C SER A 132 -0.82 -7.09 -2.56
N PHE A 133 -0.63 -7.94 -3.57
CA PHE A 133 -1.54 -9.05 -3.89
C PHE A 133 -3.00 -8.57 -4.04
N THR A 134 -3.86 -8.96 -3.12
CA THR A 134 -5.29 -8.62 -3.10
C THR A 134 -5.64 -7.47 -2.17
N LYS A 135 -4.63 -6.87 -1.52
CA LYS A 135 -4.81 -5.76 -0.60
C LYS A 135 -4.36 -4.46 -1.24
N SER A 136 -5.04 -3.39 -0.88
CA SER A 136 -4.62 -2.04 -1.22
C SER A 136 -4.83 -1.11 -0.05
N ASP A 137 -4.04 -0.05 -0.01
CA ASP A 137 -4.22 1.06 0.90
C ASP A 137 -4.01 2.38 0.16
N GLN A 138 -4.55 3.45 0.70
CA GLN A 138 -4.62 4.76 0.05
C GLN A 138 -4.14 5.87 0.97
N LEU A 139 -3.33 6.75 0.40
CA LEU A 139 -2.88 7.98 1.02
C LEU A 139 -3.37 9.18 0.21
N THR A 140 -3.95 10.16 0.88
CA THR A 140 -4.34 11.43 0.27
C THR A 140 -3.19 12.44 0.32
N ILE A 141 -2.83 13.03 -0.81
CA ILE A 141 -1.92 14.18 -0.88
C ILE A 141 -2.75 15.44 -1.15
N ILE A 142 -2.62 16.42 -0.27
CA ILE A 142 -3.19 17.75 -0.44
C ILE A 142 -2.04 18.72 -0.66
N GLN A 143 -2.04 19.41 -1.80
CA GLN A 143 -1.10 20.51 -2.05
C GLN A 143 -1.80 21.84 -1.98
N LEU A 144 -1.28 22.72 -1.12
CA LEU A 144 -1.81 24.07 -0.94
C LEU A 144 -1.58 24.92 -2.19
N ALA A 145 -2.35 25.99 -2.33
CA ALA A 145 -2.14 27.04 -3.30
C ALA A 145 -1.17 28.11 -2.74
N GLU A 146 -0.58 28.91 -3.62
CA GLU A 146 0.09 30.14 -3.25
C GLU A 146 -0.90 31.21 -2.73
#